data_32b54915e97287114dff16a8c5867231
#
_entry.id   32b54915e97287114dff16a8c5867231
#
_cell.length_a   1.000
_cell.length_b   1.000
_cell.length_c   1.000
_cell.angle_alpha   90.00
_cell.angle_beta   90.00
_cell.angle_gamma   90.00
#
_symmetry.space_group_name_H-M   'P 1'
#
loop_
_entity.id
_entity.type
_entity.pdbx_description
1 polymer ?
#
loop_
_entity_poly.entity_id
_entity_poly.type
_entity_poly.pdbx_seq_one_letter_code
_entity_poly.pdbx_strand_id
1 'polypeptide(L)'
;MIHGRLTRTNADCVIQNVSKTSNFLERMRGLLISSPLTENEGLLIAPCSSVHTIGMRYAIDLVFLDRQLTIVKTVRSLKPWRIAASNASSMVLELAADSLDKLQLTTGQQLEWHDDP
;
A
#
# COMPACT_ATOMS: atom_id res chain seq x y z
N MET A 1 8.43 -1.12 13.31
CA MET A 1 7.67 -0.50 12.20
C MET A 1 8.08 0.97 12.08
N ILE A 2 8.30 1.43 10.88
CA ILE A 2 8.72 2.82 10.60
C ILE A 2 7.51 3.58 10.11
N HIS A 3 7.35 4.83 10.57
CA HIS A 3 6.23 5.68 10.18
C HIS A 3 6.69 6.86 9.34
N GLY A 4 5.89 7.23 8.37
CA GLY A 4 6.19 8.35 7.49
C GLY A 4 5.00 8.72 6.63
N ARG A 5 5.27 9.42 5.55
CA ARG A 5 4.28 9.80 4.56
C ARG A 5 4.80 9.60 3.16
N LEU A 6 3.90 9.49 2.21
CA LEU A 6 4.24 9.38 0.78
C LEU A 6 3.73 10.62 0.05
N THR A 7 4.56 11.14 -0.83
CA THR A 7 4.22 12.24 -1.73
C THR A 7 4.47 11.82 -3.16
N ARG A 8 3.83 12.48 -4.13
CA ARG A 8 4.24 12.35 -5.53
C ARG A 8 5.50 13.17 -5.76
N THR A 9 6.31 12.75 -6.72
CA THR A 9 7.38 13.58 -7.21
C THR A 9 6.76 14.87 -7.71
N ASN A 10 7.18 16.01 -7.17
CA ASN A 10 6.65 17.36 -7.39
C ASN A 10 5.49 17.77 -6.47
N ALA A 11 5.45 17.26 -5.24
CA ALA A 11 4.93 17.94 -4.07
C ALA A 11 3.55 17.62 -3.51
N ASP A 12 2.70 16.85 -4.18
CA ASP A 12 1.43 16.49 -3.56
C ASP A 12 1.63 15.45 -2.46
N CYS A 13 1.10 15.69 -1.29
CA CYS A 13 1.02 14.66 -0.27
C CYS A 13 -0.09 13.68 -0.66
N VAL A 14 0.28 12.42 -0.83
CA VAL A 14 -0.65 11.37 -1.23
C VAL A 14 -1.28 10.71 0.00
N ILE A 15 -0.42 10.23 0.92
CA ILE A 15 -0.86 9.56 2.14
C ILE A 15 -0.11 10.13 3.33
N GLN A 16 -0.84 10.61 4.33
CA GLN A 16 -0.30 11.28 5.51
C GLN A 16 0.34 10.32 6.51
N ASN A 17 -0.26 9.15 6.69
CA ASN A 17 0.13 8.20 7.73
C ASN A 17 0.43 6.85 7.12
N VAL A 18 1.69 6.59 6.84
CA VAL A 18 2.12 5.31 6.27
C VAL A 18 3.00 4.59 7.27
N SER A 19 2.64 3.33 7.55
CA SER A 19 3.47 2.44 8.34
C SER A 19 4.23 1.53 7.39
N LYS A 20 5.56 1.47 7.54
CA LYS A 20 6.41 0.63 6.72
C LYS A 20 6.87 -0.57 7.53
N THR A 21 6.69 -1.76 7.02
CA THR A 21 7.06 -3.00 7.68
C THR A 21 7.73 -3.97 6.71
N SER A 22 8.62 -4.81 7.24
CA SER A 22 9.17 -5.95 6.51
C SER A 22 8.56 -7.26 7.00
N ASN A 23 7.69 -7.22 8.01
CA ASN A 23 7.12 -8.41 8.62
C ASN A 23 5.68 -8.66 8.16
N PHE A 24 5.55 -9.60 7.24
CA PHE A 24 4.26 -9.97 6.68
C PHE A 24 3.27 -10.50 7.73
N LEU A 25 3.77 -11.25 8.72
CA LEU A 25 2.89 -11.82 9.78
C LEU A 25 2.33 -10.75 10.69
N GLU A 26 3.13 -9.75 11.08
CA GLU A 26 2.67 -8.62 11.87
C GLU A 26 1.60 -7.83 11.12
N ARG A 27 1.84 -7.60 9.84
CA ARG A 27 0.89 -6.91 8.98
C ARG A 27 -0.44 -7.67 8.89
N MET A 28 -0.39 -8.99 8.63
CA MET A 28 -1.59 -9.82 8.55
C MET A 28 -2.40 -9.77 9.85
N ARG A 29 -1.71 -9.92 10.97
CA ARG A 29 -2.34 -9.87 12.29
C ARG A 29 -2.98 -8.51 12.54
N GLY A 30 -2.30 -7.43 12.21
CA GLY A 30 -2.82 -6.07 12.35
C GLY A 30 -4.10 -5.84 11.55
N LEU A 31 -4.12 -6.25 10.28
CA LEU A 31 -5.28 -6.08 9.42
C LEU A 31 -6.46 -6.97 9.80
N LEU A 32 -6.20 -8.15 10.38
CA LEU A 32 -7.28 -9.04 10.82
C LEU A 32 -7.94 -8.57 12.12
N ILE A 33 -7.18 -7.91 12.98
CA ILE A 33 -7.62 -7.49 14.32
C ILE A 33 -8.08 -6.04 14.32
N SER A 34 -7.42 -5.19 13.54
CA SER A 34 -7.66 -3.74 13.50
C SER A 34 -8.84 -3.38 12.63
N SER A 35 -9.30 -2.14 12.78
CA SER A 35 -10.25 -1.53 11.85
C SER A 35 -9.63 -1.42 10.45
N PRO A 36 -10.45 -1.37 9.40
CA PRO A 36 -9.93 -1.09 8.06
C PRO A 36 -9.12 0.20 8.02
N LEU A 37 -8.16 0.27 7.10
CA LEU A 37 -7.40 1.49 6.85
C LEU A 37 -8.35 2.64 6.47
N THR A 38 -8.05 3.83 6.99
CA THR A 38 -8.79 5.05 6.59
C THR A 38 -8.17 5.65 5.34
N GLU A 39 -8.81 6.70 4.81
CA GLU A 39 -8.35 7.39 3.60
C GLU A 39 -6.94 7.97 3.72
N ASN A 40 -6.51 8.31 4.94
CA ASN A 40 -5.21 8.93 5.18
C ASN A 40 -4.15 7.94 5.66
N GLU A 41 -4.48 6.66 5.67
CA GLU A 41 -3.58 5.63 6.15
C GLU A 41 -3.14 4.70 5.02
N GLY A 42 -1.91 4.22 5.13
CA GLY A 42 -1.38 3.20 4.23
C GLY A 42 -0.43 2.27 4.95
N LEU A 43 -0.24 1.09 4.39
CA LEU A 43 0.72 0.12 4.90
C LEU A 43 1.67 -0.24 3.75
N LEU A 44 2.94 0.11 3.92
CA LEU A 44 3.99 -0.20 2.92
C LEU A 44 4.79 -1.40 3.40
N ILE A 45 4.76 -2.46 2.60
CA ILE A 45 5.44 -3.73 2.90
C ILE A 45 6.63 -3.86 1.96
N ALA A 46 7.82 -3.98 2.52
CA ALA A 46 9.05 -4.15 1.76
C ALA A 46 10.02 -5.06 2.50
N PRO A 47 10.57 -6.11 1.85
CA PRO A 47 10.33 -6.52 0.47
C PRO A 47 9.01 -7.27 0.32
N CYS A 48 8.32 -7.08 -0.79
CA CYS A 48 7.08 -7.79 -1.06
C CYS A 48 6.73 -7.69 -2.55
N SER A 49 6.29 -8.81 -3.15
CA SER A 49 5.83 -8.83 -4.54
C SER A 49 4.46 -9.49 -4.69
N SER A 50 3.88 -9.97 -3.60
CA SER A 50 2.55 -10.57 -3.63
C SER A 50 1.81 -10.33 -2.32
N VAL A 51 0.48 -10.25 -2.40
CA VAL A 51 -0.39 -10.05 -1.25
C VAL A 51 -1.59 -10.96 -1.38
N HIS A 52 -2.02 -11.56 -0.27
CA HIS A 52 -3.29 -12.27 -0.22
C HIS A 52 -4.21 -11.60 0.81
N THR A 53 -5.51 -11.74 0.58
CA THR A 53 -6.55 -11.19 1.46
C THR A 53 -7.32 -12.30 2.17
N ILE A 54 -6.70 -13.46 2.32
CA ILE A 54 -7.31 -14.62 2.99
C ILE A 54 -7.56 -14.25 4.46
N GLY A 55 -8.81 -14.42 4.89
CA GLY A 55 -9.22 -14.09 6.25
C GLY A 55 -9.59 -12.63 6.49
N MET A 56 -9.38 -11.76 5.53
CA MET A 56 -9.80 -10.36 5.64
C MET A 56 -11.31 -10.24 5.45
N ARG A 57 -11.90 -9.19 6.00
CA ARG A 57 -13.35 -8.95 5.97
C ARG A 57 -13.75 -7.79 5.07
N TYR A 58 -12.79 -7.13 4.42
CA TYR A 58 -13.04 -5.94 3.60
C TYR A 58 -12.08 -5.93 2.42
N ALA A 59 -12.47 -5.20 1.38
CA ALA A 59 -11.64 -5.01 0.20
C ALA A 59 -10.57 -3.95 0.46
N ILE A 60 -9.45 -4.04 -0.24
CA ILE A 60 -8.36 -3.06 -0.17
C ILE A 60 -7.91 -2.71 -1.58
N ASP A 61 -7.32 -1.52 -1.71
CA ASP A 61 -6.60 -1.15 -2.93
C ASP A 61 -5.11 -1.46 -2.74
N LEU A 62 -4.44 -1.88 -3.82
CA LEU A 62 -3.02 -2.20 -3.79
C LEU A 62 -2.27 -1.37 -4.83
N VAL A 63 -1.08 -0.93 -4.43
CA VAL A 63 -0.13 -0.27 -5.31
C VAL A 63 1.18 -1.06 -5.24
N PHE A 64 1.57 -1.67 -6.36
CA PHE A 64 2.83 -2.37 -6.46
C PHE A 64 3.90 -1.39 -6.94
N LEU A 65 5.01 -1.33 -6.21
CA LEU A 65 6.07 -0.34 -6.42
C LEU A 65 7.41 -1.04 -6.66
N ASP A 66 8.24 -0.46 -7.50
CA ASP A 66 9.62 -0.89 -7.64
C ASP A 66 10.51 -0.23 -6.57
N ARG A 67 11.82 -0.45 -6.65
CA ARG A 67 12.77 0.09 -5.66
C ARG A 67 12.85 1.61 -5.66
N GLN A 68 12.51 2.25 -6.76
CA GLN A 68 12.49 3.71 -6.89
C GLN A 68 11.14 4.30 -6.50
N LEU A 69 10.21 3.47 -5.99
CA LEU A 69 8.84 3.86 -5.67
C LEU A 69 8.03 4.29 -6.89
N THR A 70 8.38 3.75 -8.06
CA THR A 70 7.56 3.91 -9.26
C THR A 70 6.44 2.88 -9.23
N ILE A 71 5.22 3.33 -9.52
CA ILE A 71 4.05 2.44 -9.55
C ILE A 71 4.12 1.55 -10.78
N VAL A 72 4.21 0.24 -10.59
CA VAL A 72 4.29 -0.73 -11.68
C VAL A 72 2.99 -1.49 -11.90
N LYS A 73 2.11 -1.51 -10.91
CA LYS A 73 0.80 -2.17 -11.02
C LYS A 73 -0.13 -1.64 -9.95
N THR A 74 -1.42 -1.51 -10.27
CA THR A 74 -2.45 -1.18 -9.30
C THR A 74 -3.56 -2.22 -9.35
N VAL A 75 -4.19 -2.48 -8.20
CA VAL A 75 -5.32 -3.39 -8.09
C VAL A 75 -6.40 -2.69 -7.28
N ARG A 76 -7.56 -2.42 -7.91
CA ARG A 76 -8.70 -1.80 -7.27
C ARG A 76 -9.55 -2.81 -6.54
N SER A 77 -9.91 -2.50 -5.31
CA SER A 77 -10.92 -3.23 -4.55
C SER A 77 -10.69 -4.74 -4.56
N LEU A 78 -9.48 -5.16 -4.17
CA LEU A 78 -9.18 -6.57 -4.04
C LEU A 78 -10.03 -7.13 -2.92
N LYS A 79 -10.97 -7.98 -3.28
CA LYS A 79 -11.93 -8.57 -2.34
C LYS A 79 -11.24 -9.54 -1.38
N PRO A 80 -11.87 -9.86 -0.23
CA PRO A 80 -11.37 -10.94 0.62
C PRO A 80 -11.17 -12.26 -0.13
N TRP A 81 -10.24 -13.07 0.34
CA TRP A 81 -9.92 -14.41 -0.21
C TRP A 81 -9.40 -14.36 -1.63
N ARG A 82 -8.57 -13.38 -1.94
CA ARG A 82 -7.91 -13.23 -3.25
C ARG A 82 -6.41 -13.09 -3.09
N ILE A 83 -5.72 -13.21 -4.22
CA ILE A 83 -4.27 -13.02 -4.32
C ILE A 83 -4.00 -12.06 -5.46
N ALA A 84 -3.02 -11.18 -5.26
CA ALA A 84 -2.51 -10.30 -6.31
C ALA A 84 -0.99 -10.29 -6.23
N ALA A 85 -0.32 -10.22 -7.37
CA ALA A 85 1.14 -10.25 -7.44
C ALA A 85 1.65 -9.46 -8.63
N SER A 86 2.92 -9.05 -8.56
CA SER A 86 3.64 -8.42 -9.67
C SER A 86 5.12 -8.78 -9.57
N ASN A 87 5.65 -9.41 -10.61
CA ASN A 87 7.08 -9.79 -10.64
C ASN A 87 8.00 -8.57 -10.76
N ALA A 88 7.49 -7.44 -11.23
CA ALA A 88 8.26 -6.21 -11.37
C ALA A 88 8.33 -5.40 -10.07
N SER A 89 7.60 -5.77 -9.04
CA SER A 89 7.55 -5.00 -7.81
C SER A 89 8.53 -5.50 -6.77
N SER A 90 8.95 -4.58 -5.90
CA SER A 90 9.78 -4.86 -4.72
C SER A 90 9.05 -4.50 -3.44
N MET A 91 7.96 -3.77 -3.53
CA MET A 91 7.16 -3.29 -2.40
C MET A 91 5.70 -3.28 -2.77
N VAL A 92 4.85 -3.33 -1.76
CA VAL A 92 3.40 -3.21 -1.94
C VAL A 92 2.87 -2.21 -0.92
N LEU A 93 2.10 -1.25 -1.42
CA LEU A 93 1.38 -0.29 -0.59
C LEU A 93 -0.08 -0.71 -0.53
N GLU A 94 -0.58 -0.96 0.67
CA GLU A 94 -1.98 -1.24 0.90
C GLU A 94 -2.72 0.01 1.33
N LEU A 95 -3.86 0.26 0.72
CA LEU A 95 -4.69 1.44 0.97
C LEU A 95 -6.14 1.01 1.17
N ALA A 96 -6.93 1.89 1.77
CA ALA A 96 -8.37 1.69 1.84
C ALA A 96 -8.95 1.57 0.43
N ALA A 97 -10.04 0.82 0.30
CA ALA A 97 -10.75 0.71 -0.97
C ALA A 97 -11.13 2.09 -1.49
N ASP A 98 -11.10 2.26 -2.81
CA ASP A 98 -11.38 3.50 -3.54
C ASP A 98 -10.27 4.57 -3.48
N SER A 99 -9.17 4.30 -2.76
CA SER A 99 -8.06 5.26 -2.67
C SER A 99 -7.38 5.51 -4.00
N LEU A 100 -7.28 4.48 -4.87
CA LEU A 100 -6.66 4.65 -6.18
C LEU A 100 -7.37 5.73 -7.00
N ASP A 101 -8.68 5.74 -6.97
CA ASP A 101 -9.48 6.73 -7.70
C ASP A 101 -9.44 8.09 -7.03
N LYS A 102 -9.61 8.14 -5.72
CA LYS A 102 -9.58 9.40 -4.95
C LYS A 102 -8.25 10.12 -5.06
N LEU A 103 -7.16 9.38 -5.03
CA LEU A 103 -5.80 9.93 -5.08
C LEU A 103 -5.24 9.98 -6.49
N GLN A 104 -5.97 9.44 -7.47
CA GLN A 104 -5.54 9.38 -8.87
C GLN A 104 -4.16 8.74 -9.04
N LEU A 105 -3.96 7.61 -8.37
CA LEU A 105 -2.72 6.85 -8.47
C LEU A 105 -2.76 5.93 -9.68
N THR A 106 -1.78 6.07 -10.56
CA THR A 106 -1.70 5.30 -11.80
C THR A 106 -0.29 4.79 -12.04
N THR A 107 -0.19 3.73 -12.83
CA THR A 107 1.08 3.15 -13.25
C THR A 107 1.97 4.20 -13.90
N GLY A 108 3.25 4.19 -13.55
CA GLY A 108 4.24 5.12 -14.07
C GLY A 108 4.52 6.33 -13.17
N GLN A 109 3.62 6.64 -12.25
CA GLN A 109 3.87 7.71 -11.28
C GLN A 109 4.96 7.28 -10.30
N GLN A 110 5.77 8.24 -9.87
CA GLN A 110 6.80 8.01 -8.87
C GLN A 110 6.43 8.69 -7.56
N LEU A 111 6.59 7.95 -6.45
CA LEU A 111 6.35 8.45 -5.11
C LEU A 111 7.67 8.69 -4.40
N GLU A 112 7.60 9.43 -3.29
CA GLU A 112 8.73 9.69 -2.41
C GLU A 112 8.33 9.39 -0.97
N TRP A 113 9.22 8.77 -0.24
CA TRP A 113 9.05 8.49 1.18
C TRP A 113 9.66 9.60 2.01
N HIS A 114 8.94 10.03 3.04
CA HIS A 114 9.43 10.99 4.04
C HIS A 114 9.22 10.42 5.43
N ASP A 115 10.28 10.28 6.19
CA ASP A 115 10.18 9.83 7.57
C ASP A 115 9.46 10.87 8.42
N ASP A 116 8.71 10.40 9.41
CA ASP A 116 8.16 11.30 10.43
C ASP A 116 9.30 11.85 11.29
N PRO A 117 9.21 13.13 11.69
CA PRO A 117 10.23 13.74 12.55
C PRO A 117 10.29 13.12 13.94
#